data_1341b52a4d7515f70037038118b668d0
#
_entry.id   1341b52a4d7515f70037038118b668d0
#
_cell.length_a   1.000
_cell.length_b   1.000
_cell.length_c   1.000
_cell.angle_alpha   90.00
_cell.angle_beta   90.00
_cell.angle_gamma   90.00
#
_symmetry.space_group_name_H-M   'P 1'
#
loop_
_entity.id
_entity.type
_entity.pdbx_description
1 polymer ?
#
loop_
_entity_poly.entity_id
_entity_poly.type
_entity_poly.pdbx_seq_one_letter_code
_entity_poly.pdbx_strand_id
1 'polypeptide(L)'
;PAHAMADLERLVFGEAPPARLGRRGRAAIESMHRSSELLVGGLQVCAILFFGAVYAITPKAFPPGVPFEPVPIVLGVYAAITAGRLALARAGRFGRPLVLLSAVIDVAVLMVTIWSFHLQYGVEPSVYLKAPTLLYVFIVIALRALRLEAAPVLVAGGAAMLGWSALFAHALAEAGPDAVTRDWATYMTSGRILVGAEVDKLLAIAAVTGVLAVVVIRARRLMLREAAERRATEDLSRFFAPGVAETIREAELDLSRPGVRREATVLIVDLAGFSALSASLSAEATLALLGEYHARIVPLIHRHGGAIDKYLGDGILATFGAVRADPEHAARGMAALRAILREGEAWRRERAAAGRPAPAVCAAMDAGPVTLGVVGADGRYEVTILGDVVNRVAKLDKLGRVHGAAAMVTEAAFAAAPVPTEDDLAAQRLELRLPWLDAPAALVALTHREREMGG
;
A
#
# COMPACT_ATOMS: atom_id res chain seq x y z
N PRO A 1 9.76 -37.08 5.95
CA PRO A 1 9.39 -36.32 7.17
C PRO A 1 9.44 -34.81 6.95
N ALA A 2 10.48 -34.25 6.31
CA ALA A 2 10.65 -32.80 6.11
C ALA A 2 9.53 -32.18 5.22
N HIS A 3 9.12 -32.85 4.14
CA HIS A 3 8.02 -32.38 3.27
C HIS A 3 6.67 -32.38 4.01
N ALA A 4 6.36 -33.43 4.76
CA ALA A 4 5.10 -33.49 5.52
C ALA A 4 5.03 -32.42 6.62
N MET A 5 6.14 -32.07 7.26
CA MET A 5 6.21 -30.96 8.22
C MET A 5 6.04 -29.60 7.53
N ALA A 6 6.63 -29.39 6.36
CA ALA A 6 6.47 -28.15 5.59
C ALA A 6 5.01 -28.00 5.09
N ASP A 7 4.37 -29.08 4.67
CA ASP A 7 2.97 -29.08 4.26
C ASP A 7 2.03 -28.81 5.43
N LEU A 8 2.31 -29.38 6.61
CA LEU A 8 1.56 -29.10 7.84
C LEU A 8 1.73 -27.65 8.29
N GLU A 9 2.96 -27.11 8.21
CA GLU A 9 3.24 -25.70 8.51
C GLU A 9 2.45 -24.77 7.57
N ARG A 10 2.44 -25.07 6.26
CA ARG A 10 1.65 -24.32 5.29
C ARG A 10 0.16 -24.41 5.54
N LEU A 11 -0.33 -25.60 5.90
CA LEU A 11 -1.75 -25.82 6.21
C LEU A 11 -2.18 -25.03 7.45
N VAL A 12 -1.40 -25.08 8.53
CA VAL A 12 -1.72 -24.45 9.81
C VAL A 12 -1.50 -22.94 9.79
N PHE A 13 -0.34 -22.48 9.28
CA PHE A 13 0.08 -21.09 9.39
C PHE A 13 -0.03 -20.30 8.06
N GLY A 14 -0.40 -20.94 6.96
CA GLY A 14 -0.35 -20.37 5.63
C GLY A 14 1.07 -20.28 5.09
N GLU A 15 1.23 -19.86 3.83
CA GLU A 15 2.54 -19.74 3.22
C GLU A 15 3.36 -18.60 3.83
N ALA A 16 4.69 -18.78 3.89
CA ALA A 16 5.61 -17.79 4.44
C ALA A 16 5.64 -16.49 3.60
N PRO A 17 5.73 -15.31 4.21
CA PRO A 17 5.91 -14.07 3.49
C PRO A 17 7.32 -14.00 2.86
N PRO A 18 7.53 -13.16 1.81
CA PRO A 18 8.82 -13.00 1.18
C PRO A 18 9.91 -12.53 2.16
N ALA A 19 11.12 -13.08 2.03
CA ALA A 19 12.21 -12.97 3.02
C ALA A 19 12.76 -11.53 3.23
N ARG A 20 12.48 -10.57 2.36
CA ARG A 20 13.02 -9.21 2.45
C ARG A 20 11.93 -8.14 2.37
N LEU A 21 11.64 -7.53 3.50
CA LEU A 21 10.88 -6.29 3.58
C LEU A 21 11.82 -5.09 3.47
N GLY A 22 11.61 -4.23 2.47
CA GLY A 22 12.38 -2.99 2.32
C GLY A 22 12.15 -2.00 3.48
N ARG A 23 12.95 -0.90 3.55
CA ARG A 23 12.87 0.13 4.62
C ARG A 23 11.44 0.66 4.84
N ARG A 24 10.69 0.95 3.77
CA ARG A 24 9.29 1.42 3.83
C ARG A 24 8.33 0.39 4.42
N GLY A 25 8.57 -0.91 4.17
CA GLY A 25 7.78 -2.00 4.76
C GLY A 25 7.94 -2.12 6.27
N ARG A 26 9.15 -1.91 6.76
CA ARG A 26 9.43 -1.86 8.19
C ARG A 26 8.74 -0.67 8.87
N ALA A 27 8.82 0.52 8.28
CA ALA A 27 8.14 1.72 8.78
C ALA A 27 6.60 1.55 8.83
N ALA A 28 6.01 0.90 7.81
CA ALA A 28 4.57 0.59 7.80
C ALA A 28 4.17 -0.37 8.94
N ILE A 29 4.99 -1.39 9.23
CA ILE A 29 4.76 -2.31 10.35
C ILE A 29 4.86 -1.56 11.68
N GLU A 30 5.85 -0.67 11.85
CA GLU A 30 6.00 0.14 13.07
C GLU A 30 4.81 1.08 13.29
N SER A 31 4.31 1.73 12.22
CA SER A 31 3.11 2.58 12.32
C SER A 31 1.87 1.77 12.69
N MET A 32 1.71 0.56 12.13
CA MET A 32 0.62 -0.36 12.46
C MET A 32 0.68 -0.81 13.92
N HIS A 33 1.86 -1.13 14.45
CA HIS A 33 2.04 -1.48 15.85
C HIS A 33 1.63 -0.35 16.78
N ARG A 34 1.99 0.90 16.46
CA ARG A 34 1.60 2.08 17.24
C ARG A 34 0.09 2.29 17.25
N SER A 35 -0.56 2.19 16.09
CA SER A 35 -2.02 2.30 15.97
C SER A 35 -2.73 1.20 16.76
N SER A 36 -2.23 -0.03 16.71
CA SER A 36 -2.78 -1.16 17.47
C SER A 36 -2.68 -0.95 18.99
N GLU A 37 -1.58 -0.39 19.50
CA GLU A 37 -1.44 -0.09 20.92
C GLU A 37 -2.43 0.99 21.39
N LEU A 38 -2.66 2.02 20.57
CA LEU A 38 -3.66 3.04 20.87
C LEU A 38 -5.08 2.47 20.86
N LEU A 39 -5.38 1.55 19.93
CA LEU A 39 -6.66 0.85 19.88
C LEU A 39 -6.86 -0.04 21.11
N VAL A 40 -5.87 -0.87 21.47
CA VAL A 40 -5.93 -1.73 22.67
C VAL A 40 -6.12 -0.89 23.93
N GLY A 41 -5.34 0.19 24.08
CA GLY A 41 -5.50 1.10 25.20
C GLY A 41 -6.86 1.79 25.27
N GLY A 42 -7.41 2.19 24.09
CA GLY A 42 -8.75 2.75 24.01
C GLY A 42 -9.83 1.75 24.45
N LEU A 43 -9.75 0.50 23.96
CA LEU A 43 -10.69 -0.57 24.37
C LEU A 43 -10.58 -0.87 25.88
N GLN A 44 -9.36 -0.82 26.44
CA GLN A 44 -9.18 -0.98 27.88
C GLN A 44 -9.81 0.15 28.69
N VAL A 45 -9.69 1.40 28.23
CA VAL A 45 -10.41 2.53 28.87
C VAL A 45 -11.92 2.31 28.82
N CYS A 46 -12.46 1.90 27.68
CA CYS A 46 -13.89 1.57 27.55
C CYS A 46 -14.29 0.44 28.51
N ALA A 47 -13.48 -0.61 28.64
CA ALA A 47 -13.74 -1.70 29.58
C ALA A 47 -13.71 -1.24 31.04
N ILE A 48 -12.74 -0.42 31.42
CA ILE A 48 -12.65 0.16 32.77
C ILE A 48 -13.89 0.99 33.10
N LEU A 49 -14.32 1.84 32.17
CA LEU A 49 -15.53 2.67 32.36
C LEU A 49 -16.79 1.80 32.45
N PHE A 50 -16.90 0.79 31.57
CA PHE A 50 -18.02 -0.15 31.56
C PHE A 50 -18.11 -0.91 32.89
N PHE A 51 -17.02 -1.56 33.32
CA PHE A 51 -17.01 -2.33 34.57
C PHE A 51 -17.17 -1.43 35.79
N GLY A 52 -16.64 -0.20 35.77
CA GLY A 52 -16.87 0.80 36.81
C GLY A 52 -18.34 1.18 36.92
N ALA A 53 -19.01 1.43 35.79
CA ALA A 53 -20.42 1.73 35.73
C ALA A 53 -21.29 0.54 36.22
N VAL A 54 -21.00 -0.67 35.74
CA VAL A 54 -21.67 -1.89 36.18
C VAL A 54 -21.50 -2.06 37.70
N TYR A 55 -20.28 -1.91 38.19
CA TYR A 55 -20.01 -2.01 39.63
C TYR A 55 -20.79 -0.95 40.45
N ALA A 56 -20.92 0.28 39.95
CA ALA A 56 -21.63 1.35 40.64
C ALA A 56 -23.15 1.10 40.71
N ILE A 57 -23.73 0.53 39.65
CA ILE A 57 -25.18 0.33 39.53
C ILE A 57 -25.64 -0.97 40.14
N THR A 58 -24.79 -2.04 40.15
CA THR A 58 -25.15 -3.36 40.62
C THR A 58 -25.32 -3.40 42.15
N PRO A 59 -26.41 -3.95 42.69
CA PRO A 59 -26.55 -4.14 44.12
C PRO A 59 -25.40 -4.98 44.68
N LYS A 60 -24.86 -4.56 45.84
CA LYS A 60 -23.72 -5.24 46.48
C LYS A 60 -24.18 -6.54 47.14
N ALA A 61 -23.50 -7.63 46.80
CA ALA A 61 -23.78 -8.95 47.36
C ALA A 61 -23.07 -9.20 48.71
N PHE A 62 -22.42 -8.17 49.29
CA PHE A 62 -21.70 -8.26 50.56
C PHE A 62 -22.33 -7.37 51.62
N PRO A 63 -22.17 -7.67 52.92
CA PRO A 63 -22.74 -6.87 54.02
C PRO A 63 -22.21 -5.43 54.02
N PRO A 64 -23.04 -4.44 54.44
CA PRO A 64 -22.57 -3.10 54.61
C PRO A 64 -21.49 -3.06 55.73
N GLY A 65 -20.35 -2.38 55.42
CA GLY A 65 -19.23 -2.28 56.36
C GLY A 65 -18.08 -3.26 56.13
N VAL A 66 -18.01 -3.91 55.01
CA VAL A 66 -16.84 -4.71 54.64
C VAL A 66 -15.60 -3.84 54.60
N PRO A 67 -14.50 -4.22 55.29
CA PRO A 67 -13.31 -3.37 55.43
C PRO A 67 -12.52 -3.17 54.12
N PHE A 68 -12.81 -3.96 53.09
CA PHE A 68 -12.03 -3.96 51.86
C PHE A 68 -12.89 -4.22 50.63
N GLU A 69 -12.94 -3.26 49.72
CA GLU A 69 -13.57 -3.38 48.40
C GLU A 69 -12.51 -3.41 47.30
N PRO A 70 -12.08 -4.57 46.78
CA PRO A 70 -10.97 -4.67 45.83
C PRO A 70 -11.29 -4.07 44.47
N VAL A 71 -12.53 -4.20 43.97
CA VAL A 71 -12.88 -3.86 42.60
C VAL A 71 -12.62 -2.38 42.25
N PRO A 72 -13.05 -1.39 43.04
CA PRO A 72 -12.72 0.03 42.75
C PRO A 72 -11.22 0.32 42.81
N ILE A 73 -10.49 -0.31 43.74
CA ILE A 73 -9.04 -0.13 43.87
C ILE A 73 -8.34 -0.70 42.62
N VAL A 74 -8.69 -1.91 42.20
CA VAL A 74 -8.11 -2.57 41.03
C VAL A 74 -8.43 -1.79 39.78
N LEU A 75 -9.66 -1.31 39.58
CA LEU A 75 -10.03 -0.48 38.43
C LEU A 75 -9.23 0.83 38.41
N GLY A 76 -9.02 1.48 39.58
CA GLY A 76 -8.19 2.68 39.66
C GLY A 76 -6.72 2.44 39.31
N VAL A 77 -6.13 1.37 39.85
CA VAL A 77 -4.76 0.94 39.52
C VAL A 77 -4.64 0.59 38.01
N TYR A 78 -5.62 -0.15 37.48
CA TYR A 78 -5.62 -0.53 36.08
C TYR A 78 -5.80 0.68 35.15
N ALA A 79 -6.61 1.66 35.56
CA ALA A 79 -6.73 2.94 34.86
C ALA A 79 -5.39 3.70 34.81
N ALA A 80 -4.67 3.78 35.92
CA ALA A 80 -3.37 4.42 35.99
C ALA A 80 -2.32 3.72 35.09
N ILE A 81 -2.28 2.38 35.12
CA ILE A 81 -1.40 1.59 34.25
C ILE A 81 -1.75 1.82 32.76
N THR A 82 -3.04 1.80 32.41
CA THR A 82 -3.50 2.03 31.05
C THR A 82 -3.18 3.44 30.57
N ALA A 83 -3.35 4.46 31.40
CA ALA A 83 -2.97 5.84 31.10
C ALA A 83 -1.46 5.98 30.84
N GLY A 84 -0.63 5.37 31.68
CA GLY A 84 0.83 5.33 31.50
C GLY A 84 1.24 4.64 30.17
N ARG A 85 0.60 3.53 29.83
CA ARG A 85 0.81 2.82 28.54
C ARG A 85 0.43 3.69 27.34
N LEU A 86 -0.72 4.34 27.38
CA LEU A 86 -1.16 5.24 26.31
C LEU A 86 -0.22 6.44 26.15
N ALA A 87 0.29 7.00 27.24
CA ALA A 87 1.28 8.09 27.21
C ALA A 87 2.58 7.62 26.53
N LEU A 88 3.11 6.45 26.92
CA LEU A 88 4.32 5.86 26.31
C LEU A 88 4.10 5.50 24.84
N ALA A 89 2.93 4.97 24.47
CA ALA A 89 2.59 4.64 23.09
C ALA A 89 2.50 5.91 22.22
N ARG A 90 1.89 7.00 22.73
CA ARG A 90 1.87 8.31 22.05
C ARG A 90 3.27 8.89 21.87
N ALA A 91 4.12 8.74 22.87
CA ALA A 91 5.52 9.18 22.82
C ALA A 91 6.42 8.31 21.93
N GLY A 92 5.92 7.21 21.35
CA GLY A 92 6.71 6.28 20.54
C GLY A 92 7.74 5.45 21.32
N ARG A 93 7.61 5.40 22.64
CA ARG A 93 8.54 4.71 23.57
C ARG A 93 8.05 3.32 24.01
N PHE A 94 6.94 2.84 23.45
CA PHE A 94 6.33 1.56 23.83
C PHE A 94 6.87 0.42 22.96
N GLY A 95 8.06 -0.06 23.29
CA GLY A 95 8.75 -1.12 22.57
C GLY A 95 8.23 -2.53 22.90
N ARG A 96 8.70 -3.53 22.14
CA ARG A 96 8.29 -4.94 22.29
C ARG A 96 8.38 -5.50 23.72
N PRO A 97 9.44 -5.23 24.53
CA PRO A 97 9.49 -5.73 25.89
C PRO A 97 8.35 -5.19 26.78
N LEU A 98 8.00 -3.91 26.63
CA LEU A 98 6.89 -3.30 27.37
C LEU A 98 5.54 -3.88 26.97
N VAL A 99 5.38 -4.27 25.71
CA VAL A 99 4.17 -4.97 25.21
C VAL A 99 3.99 -6.30 25.89
N LEU A 100 5.04 -7.13 25.96
CA LEU A 100 5.01 -8.43 26.61
C LEU A 100 4.78 -8.31 28.12
N LEU A 101 5.49 -7.36 28.77
CA LEU A 101 5.30 -7.05 30.19
C LEU A 101 3.87 -6.61 30.45
N SER A 102 3.29 -5.75 29.61
CA SER A 102 1.91 -5.30 29.76
C SER A 102 0.88 -6.44 29.65
N ALA A 103 1.17 -7.47 28.83
CA ALA A 103 0.32 -8.65 28.72
C ALA A 103 0.30 -9.45 30.04
N VAL A 104 1.47 -9.59 30.68
CA VAL A 104 1.58 -10.23 32.00
C VAL A 104 0.86 -9.40 33.06
N ILE A 105 1.02 -8.09 33.07
CA ILE A 105 0.39 -7.18 34.04
C ILE A 105 -1.14 -7.25 33.94
N ASP A 106 -1.71 -7.23 32.73
CA ASP A 106 -3.16 -7.31 32.55
C ASP A 106 -3.74 -8.61 33.16
N VAL A 107 -3.06 -9.73 32.93
CA VAL A 107 -3.44 -11.01 33.50
C VAL A 107 -3.25 -11.03 35.02
N ALA A 108 -2.12 -10.47 35.51
CA ALA A 108 -1.85 -10.43 36.95
C ALA A 108 -2.90 -9.61 37.70
N VAL A 109 -3.32 -8.47 37.15
CA VAL A 109 -4.39 -7.64 37.72
C VAL A 109 -5.69 -8.45 37.85
N LEU A 110 -6.04 -9.21 36.82
CA LEU A 110 -7.24 -10.08 36.85
C LEU A 110 -7.10 -11.19 37.92
N MET A 111 -5.96 -11.87 37.98
CA MET A 111 -5.72 -12.96 38.95
C MET A 111 -5.72 -12.43 40.38
N VAL A 112 -5.09 -11.29 40.64
CA VAL A 112 -5.13 -10.63 41.96
C VAL A 112 -6.56 -10.22 42.34
N THR A 113 -7.35 -9.75 41.36
CA THR A 113 -8.77 -9.43 41.61
C THR A 113 -9.54 -10.68 42.03
N ILE A 114 -9.38 -11.80 41.34
CA ILE A 114 -10.05 -13.07 41.72
C ILE A 114 -9.58 -13.55 43.07
N TRP A 115 -8.27 -13.50 43.32
CA TRP A 115 -7.70 -13.87 44.61
C TRP A 115 -8.30 -13.04 45.74
N SER A 116 -8.49 -11.74 45.57
CA SER A 116 -8.96 -10.82 46.62
C SER A 116 -10.42 -11.08 47.06
N PHE A 117 -11.21 -11.85 46.29
CA PHE A 117 -12.60 -12.11 46.65
C PHE A 117 -12.76 -12.90 47.94
N HIS A 118 -11.84 -13.84 48.27
CA HIS A 118 -11.94 -14.54 49.54
C HIS A 118 -11.75 -13.61 50.75
N LEU A 119 -10.93 -12.58 50.60
CA LEU A 119 -10.74 -11.51 51.62
C LEU A 119 -11.98 -10.63 51.73
N GLN A 120 -12.60 -10.27 50.59
CA GLN A 120 -13.77 -9.41 50.56
C GLN A 120 -15.00 -10.11 51.18
N TYR A 121 -15.20 -11.34 50.87
CA TYR A 121 -16.40 -12.09 51.33
C TYR A 121 -16.18 -12.86 52.64
N GLY A 122 -14.95 -12.88 53.17
CA GLY A 122 -14.62 -13.66 54.37
C GLY A 122 -14.85 -15.15 54.21
N VAL A 123 -14.60 -15.71 53.04
CA VAL A 123 -14.84 -17.13 52.71
C VAL A 123 -13.54 -17.86 52.43
N GLU A 124 -13.60 -19.19 52.43
CA GLU A 124 -12.45 -20.01 52.10
C GLU A 124 -11.91 -19.73 50.69
N PRO A 125 -10.58 -19.80 50.46
CA PRO A 125 -9.95 -19.60 49.13
C PRO A 125 -10.53 -20.47 48.02
N SER A 126 -11.00 -21.67 48.32
CA SER A 126 -11.65 -22.60 47.37
C SER A 126 -12.84 -21.98 46.63
N VAL A 127 -13.52 -20.98 47.23
CA VAL A 127 -14.70 -20.32 46.67
C VAL A 127 -14.38 -19.45 45.49
N TYR A 128 -13.21 -18.74 45.50
CA TYR A 128 -12.85 -17.89 44.38
C TYR A 128 -12.57 -18.67 43.09
N LEU A 129 -12.25 -19.96 43.18
CA LEU A 129 -12.12 -20.82 42.00
C LEU A 129 -13.43 -20.94 41.20
N LYS A 130 -14.58 -20.67 41.82
CA LYS A 130 -15.90 -20.70 41.14
C LYS A 130 -16.32 -19.33 40.59
N ALA A 131 -15.47 -18.30 40.75
CA ALA A 131 -15.81 -16.97 40.30
C ALA A 131 -15.91 -16.89 38.77
N PRO A 132 -17.04 -16.40 38.22
CA PRO A 132 -17.21 -16.22 36.76
C PRO A 132 -16.26 -15.19 36.16
N THR A 133 -15.61 -14.38 36.99
CA THR A 133 -14.63 -13.38 36.64
C THR A 133 -13.45 -13.95 35.84
N LEU A 134 -13.16 -15.25 35.96
CA LEU A 134 -12.17 -15.94 35.13
C LEU A 134 -12.47 -15.79 33.63
N LEU A 135 -13.75 -15.74 33.24
CA LEU A 135 -14.12 -15.58 31.82
C LEU A 135 -13.53 -14.34 31.17
N TYR A 136 -13.22 -13.31 31.95
CA TYR A 136 -12.58 -12.09 31.43
C TYR A 136 -11.14 -12.32 30.95
N VAL A 137 -10.51 -13.44 31.32
CA VAL A 137 -9.19 -13.83 30.81
C VAL A 137 -9.20 -13.97 29.29
N PHE A 138 -10.29 -14.45 28.71
CA PHE A 138 -10.43 -14.60 27.26
C PHE A 138 -10.48 -13.25 26.56
N ILE A 139 -11.08 -12.23 27.17
CA ILE A 139 -11.09 -10.87 26.67
C ILE A 139 -9.66 -10.28 26.69
N VAL A 140 -8.93 -10.48 27.79
CA VAL A 140 -7.55 -10.03 27.95
C VAL A 140 -6.65 -10.66 26.88
N ILE A 141 -6.77 -11.97 26.64
CA ILE A 141 -6.02 -12.68 25.60
C ILE A 141 -6.42 -12.19 24.19
N ALA A 142 -7.73 -12.04 23.92
CA ALA A 142 -8.24 -11.60 22.62
C ALA A 142 -7.79 -10.17 22.26
N LEU A 143 -7.74 -9.26 23.23
CA LEU A 143 -7.23 -7.89 23.00
C LEU A 143 -5.79 -7.90 22.50
N ARG A 144 -4.96 -8.89 22.87
CA ARG A 144 -3.60 -9.02 22.38
C ARG A 144 -3.52 -9.46 20.91
N ALA A 145 -4.57 -10.13 20.39
CA ALA A 145 -4.62 -10.51 18.98
C ALA A 145 -4.75 -9.31 18.03
N LEU A 146 -5.28 -8.18 18.48
CA LEU A 146 -5.41 -6.95 17.69
C LEU A 146 -4.08 -6.36 17.23
N ARG A 147 -2.99 -6.76 17.85
CA ARG A 147 -1.64 -6.35 17.44
C ARG A 147 -1.11 -7.12 16.22
N LEU A 148 -1.78 -8.20 15.83
CA LEU A 148 -1.32 -9.11 14.76
C LEU A 148 0.09 -9.70 15.03
N GLU A 149 0.39 -9.94 16.30
CA GLU A 149 1.58 -10.65 16.77
C GLU A 149 1.19 -11.80 17.68
N ALA A 150 1.72 -13.00 17.42
CA ALA A 150 1.40 -14.18 18.23
C ALA A 150 2.06 -14.13 19.64
N ALA A 151 3.23 -13.51 19.78
CA ALA A 151 3.96 -13.51 21.03
C ALA A 151 3.18 -12.89 22.21
N PRO A 152 2.52 -11.70 22.10
CA PRO A 152 1.69 -11.15 23.18
C PRO A 152 0.50 -12.05 23.56
N VAL A 153 -0.08 -12.76 22.58
CA VAL A 153 -1.19 -13.71 22.80
C VAL A 153 -0.70 -14.91 23.62
N LEU A 154 0.43 -15.50 23.21
CA LEU A 154 1.03 -16.64 23.90
C LEU A 154 1.51 -16.28 25.29
N VAL A 155 2.09 -15.08 25.48
CA VAL A 155 2.52 -14.59 26.80
C VAL A 155 1.32 -14.37 27.71
N ALA A 156 0.23 -13.76 27.23
CA ALA A 156 -0.98 -13.56 28.01
C ALA A 156 -1.63 -14.90 28.42
N GLY A 157 -1.74 -15.85 27.46
CA GLY A 157 -2.27 -17.18 27.73
C GLY A 157 -1.41 -17.97 28.71
N GLY A 158 -0.09 -17.95 28.53
CA GLY A 158 0.86 -18.60 29.45
C GLY A 158 0.79 -18.00 30.87
N ALA A 159 0.76 -16.66 30.98
CA ALA A 159 0.57 -15.98 32.25
C ALA A 159 -0.77 -16.34 32.91
N ALA A 160 -1.85 -16.48 32.11
CA ALA A 160 -3.17 -16.89 32.60
C ALA A 160 -3.16 -18.31 33.16
N MET A 161 -2.55 -19.25 32.44
CA MET A 161 -2.39 -20.63 32.92
C MET A 161 -1.57 -20.70 34.19
N LEU A 162 -0.43 -20.00 34.26
CA LEU A 162 0.42 -19.94 35.45
C LEU A 162 -0.31 -19.29 36.64
N GLY A 163 -0.95 -18.14 36.40
CA GLY A 163 -1.73 -17.44 37.42
C GLY A 163 -2.87 -18.29 37.98
N TRP A 164 -3.63 -18.92 37.11
CA TRP A 164 -4.72 -19.84 37.56
C TRP A 164 -4.18 -21.06 38.30
N SER A 165 -3.09 -21.66 37.82
CA SER A 165 -2.43 -22.77 38.52
C SER A 165 -1.95 -22.37 39.92
N ALA A 166 -1.43 -21.15 40.08
CA ALA A 166 -1.01 -20.62 41.37
C ALA A 166 -2.20 -20.42 42.30
N LEU A 167 -3.32 -19.84 41.81
CA LEU A 167 -4.54 -19.70 42.57
C LEU A 167 -5.12 -21.05 43.00
N PHE A 168 -5.12 -22.03 42.10
CA PHE A 168 -5.57 -23.39 42.42
C PHE A 168 -4.67 -24.05 43.48
N ALA A 169 -3.35 -23.94 43.33
CA ALA A 169 -2.40 -24.50 44.31
C ALA A 169 -2.56 -23.83 45.67
N HIS A 170 -2.75 -22.51 45.74
CA HIS A 170 -3.04 -21.80 46.99
C HIS A 170 -4.33 -22.28 47.64
N ALA A 171 -5.42 -22.37 46.88
CA ALA A 171 -6.70 -22.86 47.40
C ALA A 171 -6.59 -24.28 47.93
N LEU A 172 -5.86 -25.16 47.26
CA LEU A 172 -5.64 -26.54 47.69
C LEU A 172 -4.77 -26.62 48.95
N ALA A 173 -3.75 -25.76 49.07
CA ALA A 173 -2.87 -25.72 50.23
C ALA A 173 -3.61 -25.26 51.51
N GLU A 174 -4.48 -24.24 51.39
CA GLU A 174 -5.27 -23.72 52.50
C GLU A 174 -6.43 -24.67 52.90
N ALA A 175 -7.12 -25.25 51.93
CA ALA A 175 -8.28 -26.11 52.19
C ALA A 175 -7.90 -27.54 52.61
N GLY A 176 -6.67 -27.98 52.36
CA GLY A 176 -6.19 -29.33 52.66
C GLY A 176 -6.72 -30.42 51.72
N PRO A 177 -6.20 -31.66 51.84
CA PRO A 177 -6.53 -32.76 50.94
C PRO A 177 -7.99 -33.21 51.02
N ASP A 178 -8.64 -33.07 52.16
CA ASP A 178 -10.04 -33.45 52.39
C ASP A 178 -11.06 -32.52 51.71
N ALA A 179 -10.60 -31.36 51.20
CA ALA A 179 -11.42 -30.43 50.45
C ALA A 179 -11.69 -30.88 49.00
N VAL A 180 -10.98 -31.88 48.50
CA VAL A 180 -11.17 -32.40 47.15
C VAL A 180 -12.41 -33.31 47.08
N THR A 181 -13.25 -33.08 46.06
CA THR A 181 -14.42 -33.93 45.78
C THR A 181 -14.38 -34.46 44.36
N ARG A 182 -15.06 -35.59 44.13
CA ARG A 182 -15.35 -36.11 42.78
C ARG A 182 -16.83 -36.00 42.42
N ASP A 183 -17.66 -35.57 43.41
CA ASP A 183 -19.08 -35.38 43.20
C ASP A 183 -19.41 -33.97 42.75
N TRP A 184 -20.10 -33.86 41.60
CA TRP A 184 -20.47 -32.59 40.97
C TRP A 184 -21.44 -31.77 41.83
N ALA A 185 -22.42 -32.44 42.44
CA ALA A 185 -23.41 -31.76 43.27
C ALA A 185 -22.74 -31.12 44.51
N THR A 186 -21.87 -31.88 45.18
CA THR A 186 -21.06 -31.40 46.30
C THR A 186 -20.14 -30.27 45.89
N TYR A 187 -19.52 -30.34 44.71
CA TYR A 187 -18.70 -29.24 44.16
C TYR A 187 -19.52 -27.95 44.00
N MET A 188 -20.72 -28.05 43.45
CA MET A 188 -21.57 -26.87 43.19
C MET A 188 -22.13 -26.22 44.45
N THR A 189 -22.42 -27.01 45.49
CA THR A 189 -23.16 -26.59 46.70
C THR A 189 -22.29 -26.35 47.91
N SER A 190 -21.01 -26.68 47.88
CA SER A 190 -20.09 -26.53 49.01
C SER A 190 -18.79 -25.80 48.62
N GLY A 191 -17.89 -25.54 49.57
CA GLY A 191 -16.53 -25.00 49.32
C GLY A 191 -15.56 -26.05 48.78
N ARG A 192 -15.99 -27.26 48.39
CA ARG A 192 -15.07 -28.30 47.92
C ARG A 192 -14.57 -28.05 46.52
N ILE A 193 -13.39 -28.59 46.22
CA ILE A 193 -12.66 -28.41 44.97
C ILE A 193 -12.83 -29.65 44.08
N LEU A 194 -13.20 -29.43 42.81
CA LEU A 194 -13.24 -30.47 41.78
C LEU A 194 -12.05 -30.29 40.85
N VAL A 195 -11.00 -31.12 41.01
CA VAL A 195 -9.75 -30.99 40.24
C VAL A 195 -9.99 -31.03 38.73
N GLY A 196 -10.92 -31.88 38.26
CA GLY A 196 -11.29 -31.96 36.84
C GLY A 196 -11.77 -30.60 36.27
N ALA A 197 -12.62 -29.88 37.04
CA ALA A 197 -13.09 -28.54 36.60
C ALA A 197 -11.97 -27.52 36.49
N GLU A 198 -10.95 -27.61 37.35
CA GLU A 198 -9.80 -26.71 37.26
C GLU A 198 -8.90 -27.06 36.08
N VAL A 199 -8.71 -28.35 35.78
CA VAL A 199 -8.01 -28.80 34.58
C VAL A 199 -8.75 -28.35 33.30
N ASP A 200 -10.09 -28.48 33.26
CA ASP A 200 -10.90 -28.04 32.11
C ASP A 200 -10.72 -26.52 31.83
N LYS A 201 -10.61 -25.68 32.87
CA LYS A 201 -10.35 -24.24 32.72
C LYS A 201 -8.97 -23.98 32.09
N LEU A 202 -7.94 -24.70 32.54
CA LEU A 202 -6.61 -24.62 31.97
C LEU A 202 -6.58 -25.06 30.49
N LEU A 203 -7.28 -26.18 30.17
CA LEU A 203 -7.42 -26.63 28.78
C LEU A 203 -8.16 -25.62 27.92
N ALA A 204 -9.23 -25.00 28.44
CA ALA A 204 -9.95 -23.94 27.73
C ALA A 204 -9.05 -22.71 27.44
N ILE A 205 -8.27 -22.26 28.43
CA ILE A 205 -7.32 -21.16 28.26
C ILE A 205 -6.25 -21.53 27.20
N ALA A 206 -5.68 -22.74 27.27
CA ALA A 206 -4.70 -23.22 26.32
C ALA A 206 -5.28 -23.30 24.90
N ALA A 207 -6.47 -23.87 24.74
CA ALA A 207 -7.15 -24.02 23.46
C ALA A 207 -7.43 -22.66 22.81
N VAL A 208 -8.04 -21.71 23.55
CA VAL A 208 -8.34 -20.36 23.03
C VAL A 208 -7.05 -19.62 22.68
N THR A 209 -6.01 -19.71 23.52
CA THR A 209 -4.70 -19.11 23.26
C THR A 209 -4.08 -19.67 21.97
N GLY A 210 -4.10 -20.99 21.79
CA GLY A 210 -3.58 -21.66 20.61
C GLY A 210 -4.32 -21.26 19.34
N VAL A 211 -5.66 -21.28 19.37
CA VAL A 211 -6.50 -20.88 18.23
C VAL A 211 -6.22 -19.42 17.85
N LEU A 212 -6.21 -18.49 18.82
CA LEU A 212 -5.95 -17.08 18.55
C LEU A 212 -4.53 -16.86 18.02
N ALA A 213 -3.53 -17.58 18.53
CA ALA A 213 -2.17 -17.48 18.01
C ALA A 213 -2.09 -17.91 16.53
N VAL A 214 -2.75 -19.03 16.17
CA VAL A 214 -2.82 -19.50 14.77
C VAL A 214 -3.53 -18.48 13.89
N VAL A 215 -4.68 -17.95 14.32
CA VAL A 215 -5.44 -16.93 13.58
C VAL A 215 -4.59 -15.69 13.32
N VAL A 216 -3.88 -15.20 14.34
CA VAL A 216 -3.01 -14.02 14.24
C VAL A 216 -1.84 -14.28 13.28
N ILE A 217 -1.21 -15.46 13.35
CA ILE A 217 -0.12 -15.82 12.44
C ILE A 217 -0.62 -15.84 10.98
N ARG A 218 -1.78 -16.46 10.73
CA ARG A 218 -2.36 -16.52 9.38
C ARG A 218 -2.74 -15.15 8.85
N ALA A 219 -3.44 -14.35 9.66
CA ALA A 219 -3.83 -12.99 9.27
C ALA A 219 -2.60 -12.13 8.93
N ARG A 220 -1.55 -12.19 9.75
CA ARG A 220 -0.30 -11.47 9.50
C ARG A 220 0.41 -11.94 8.23
N ARG A 221 0.51 -13.25 8.00
CA ARG A 221 1.13 -13.80 6.78
C ARG A 221 0.38 -13.35 5.54
N LEU A 222 -0.96 -13.39 5.56
CA LEU A 222 -1.81 -12.93 4.44
C LEU A 222 -1.60 -11.44 4.14
N MET A 223 -1.65 -10.57 5.15
CA MET A 223 -1.43 -9.13 4.99
C MET A 223 -0.05 -8.79 4.41
N LEU A 224 0.99 -9.49 4.86
CA LEU A 224 2.34 -9.27 4.36
C LEU A 224 2.50 -9.70 2.91
N ARG A 225 1.79 -10.75 2.47
CA ARG A 225 1.76 -11.21 1.07
C ARG A 225 1.04 -10.21 0.18
N GLU A 226 -0.17 -9.81 0.54
CA GLU A 226 -0.90 -8.78 -0.21
C GLU A 226 -0.09 -7.48 -0.35
N ALA A 227 0.57 -7.05 0.72
CA ALA A 227 1.43 -5.86 0.67
C ALA A 227 2.65 -6.05 -0.25
N ALA A 228 3.19 -7.26 -0.36
CA ALA A 228 4.29 -7.59 -1.27
C ALA A 228 3.82 -7.65 -2.72
N GLU A 229 2.67 -8.28 -3.00
CA GLU A 229 2.08 -8.39 -4.35
C GLU A 229 1.67 -7.01 -4.89
N ARG A 230 1.01 -6.17 -4.09
CA ARG A 230 0.67 -4.79 -4.50
C ARG A 230 1.91 -3.99 -4.87
N ARG A 231 3.01 -4.13 -4.13
CA ARG A 231 4.28 -3.45 -4.44
C ARG A 231 4.93 -3.96 -5.69
N ALA A 232 4.94 -5.28 -5.91
CA ALA A 232 5.45 -5.84 -7.16
C ALA A 232 4.68 -5.26 -8.37
N THR A 233 3.36 -5.12 -8.24
CA THR A 233 2.51 -4.51 -9.26
C THR A 233 2.79 -3.00 -9.41
N GLU A 234 2.96 -2.25 -8.32
CA GLU A 234 3.31 -0.82 -8.36
C GLU A 234 4.71 -0.57 -8.93
N ASP A 235 5.68 -1.40 -8.61
CA ASP A 235 7.03 -1.28 -9.17
C ASP A 235 7.03 -1.64 -10.66
N LEU A 236 6.27 -2.64 -11.09
CA LEU A 236 6.06 -2.96 -12.51
C LEU A 236 5.33 -1.84 -13.24
N SER A 237 4.31 -1.22 -12.63
CA SER A 237 3.56 -0.12 -13.26
C SER A 237 4.40 1.12 -13.57
N ARG A 238 5.56 1.29 -12.93
CA ARG A 238 6.51 2.37 -13.25
C ARG A 238 7.23 2.17 -14.57
N PHE A 239 7.26 0.92 -15.07
CA PHE A 239 7.86 0.59 -16.37
C PHE A 239 6.83 0.55 -17.50
N PHE A 240 5.53 0.68 -17.19
CA PHE A 240 4.46 0.77 -18.17
C PHE A 240 3.88 2.18 -18.22
N ALA A 241 3.42 2.60 -19.39
CA ALA A 241 2.72 3.87 -19.53
C ALA A 241 1.48 3.93 -18.61
N PRO A 242 1.17 5.07 -17.98
CA PRO A 242 -0.06 5.26 -17.23
C PRO A 242 -1.27 4.90 -18.11
N GLY A 243 -2.15 4.04 -17.61
CA GLY A 243 -3.30 3.50 -18.35
C GLY A 243 -3.09 2.15 -19.00
N VAL A 244 -1.86 1.75 -19.41
CA VAL A 244 -1.60 0.41 -19.96
C VAL A 244 -1.79 -0.68 -18.91
N ALA A 245 -1.25 -0.48 -17.71
CA ALA A 245 -1.44 -1.39 -16.58
C ALA A 245 -2.92 -1.50 -16.17
N GLU A 246 -3.69 -0.42 -16.30
CA GLU A 246 -5.12 -0.37 -16.01
C GLU A 246 -5.93 -1.09 -17.11
N THR A 247 -5.59 -0.87 -18.36
CA THR A 247 -6.22 -1.54 -19.52
C THR A 247 -5.93 -3.06 -19.54
N ILE A 248 -4.73 -3.48 -19.11
CA ILE A 248 -4.39 -4.91 -18.91
C ILE A 248 -5.21 -5.49 -17.75
N ARG A 249 -5.38 -4.75 -16.65
CA ARG A 249 -6.14 -5.20 -15.47
C ARG A 249 -7.65 -5.26 -15.74
N GLU A 250 -8.19 -4.34 -16.53
CA GLU A 250 -9.61 -4.29 -16.89
C GLU A 250 -10.00 -5.31 -17.96
N ALA A 251 -9.08 -6.22 -18.34
CA ALA A 251 -9.26 -7.28 -19.33
C ALA A 251 -9.67 -6.78 -20.76
N GLU A 252 -9.49 -5.51 -21.05
CA GLU A 252 -9.68 -4.99 -22.42
C GLU A 252 -8.55 -5.42 -23.38
N LEU A 253 -7.35 -5.71 -22.85
CA LEU A 253 -6.24 -6.32 -23.58
C LEU A 253 -6.11 -7.80 -23.16
N ASP A 254 -6.81 -8.66 -23.86
CA ASP A 254 -6.57 -10.10 -23.80
C ASP A 254 -5.25 -10.40 -24.53
N LEU A 255 -4.21 -10.75 -23.76
CA LEU A 255 -2.87 -11.07 -24.29
C LEU A 255 -2.86 -12.22 -25.31
N SER A 256 -3.97 -12.98 -25.39
CA SER A 256 -4.15 -14.10 -26.34
C SER A 256 -4.83 -13.70 -27.65
N ARG A 257 -5.34 -12.46 -27.77
CA ARG A 257 -6.05 -11.98 -28.95
C ARG A 257 -5.18 -11.16 -29.90
N PRO A 258 -5.45 -11.18 -31.22
CA PRO A 258 -4.85 -10.21 -32.14
C PRO A 258 -5.17 -8.78 -31.70
N GLY A 259 -4.20 -7.85 -31.81
CA GLY A 259 -4.27 -6.49 -31.33
C GLY A 259 -5.56 -5.73 -31.71
N VAL A 260 -5.88 -4.69 -30.95
CA VAL A 260 -7.09 -3.88 -31.14
C VAL A 260 -6.78 -2.74 -32.12
N ARG A 261 -7.56 -2.67 -33.23
CA ARG A 261 -7.47 -1.57 -34.21
C ARG A 261 -8.25 -0.36 -33.71
N ARG A 262 -7.62 0.84 -33.73
CA ARG A 262 -8.22 2.10 -33.29
C ARG A 262 -7.75 3.25 -34.18
N GLU A 263 -8.57 4.29 -34.29
CA GLU A 263 -8.16 5.59 -34.81
C GLU A 263 -7.42 6.32 -33.70
N ALA A 264 -6.19 6.79 -33.96
CA ALA A 264 -5.35 7.43 -32.99
C ALA A 264 -4.43 8.48 -33.64
N THR A 265 -3.95 9.39 -32.81
CA THR A 265 -2.86 10.30 -33.16
C THR A 265 -1.57 9.79 -32.58
N VAL A 266 -0.55 9.76 -33.39
CA VAL A 266 0.83 9.41 -33.02
C VAL A 266 1.67 10.66 -33.03
N LEU A 267 2.43 10.87 -31.97
CA LEU A 267 3.32 12.00 -31.77
C LEU A 267 4.72 11.48 -31.42
N ILE A 268 5.74 11.91 -32.17
CA ILE A 268 7.14 11.75 -31.79
C ILE A 268 7.66 13.14 -31.38
N VAL A 269 8.36 13.19 -30.26
CA VAL A 269 9.06 14.39 -29.77
C VAL A 269 10.50 14.01 -29.54
N ASP A 270 11.45 14.82 -30.02
CA ASP A 270 12.89 14.50 -30.02
C ASP A 270 13.74 15.75 -29.79
N LEU A 271 15.02 15.57 -29.52
CA LEU A 271 16.00 16.67 -29.34
C LEU A 271 16.87 16.82 -30.57
N ALA A 272 16.84 18.02 -31.18
CA ALA A 272 17.65 18.28 -32.35
C ALA A 272 19.16 18.19 -32.05
N GLY A 273 19.86 17.33 -32.80
CA GLY A 273 21.32 17.17 -32.70
C GLY A 273 21.78 16.44 -31.43
N PHE A 274 20.89 15.74 -30.72
CA PHE A 274 21.22 15.08 -29.45
C PHE A 274 22.36 14.04 -29.57
N SER A 275 22.45 13.28 -30.64
CA SER A 275 23.54 12.31 -30.85
C SER A 275 24.93 12.95 -30.85
N ALA A 276 25.09 14.13 -31.49
CA ALA A 276 26.34 14.87 -31.45
C ALA A 276 26.57 15.51 -30.08
N LEU A 277 25.54 16.03 -29.46
CA LEU A 277 25.59 16.62 -28.13
C LEU A 277 25.99 15.58 -27.05
N SER A 278 25.35 14.42 -27.04
CA SER A 278 25.63 13.35 -26.08
C SER A 278 27.07 12.81 -26.19
N ALA A 279 27.64 12.80 -27.39
CA ALA A 279 29.05 12.43 -27.60
C ALA A 279 30.04 13.41 -26.95
N SER A 280 29.63 14.66 -26.67
CA SER A 280 30.44 15.68 -26.02
C SER A 280 30.22 15.80 -24.52
N LEU A 281 29.23 15.10 -23.97
CA LEU A 281 28.84 15.13 -22.55
C LEU A 281 29.29 13.88 -21.81
N SER A 282 29.44 13.95 -20.47
CA SER A 282 29.56 12.76 -19.65
C SER A 282 28.23 11.99 -19.60
N ALA A 283 28.27 10.71 -19.24
CA ALA A 283 27.07 9.88 -19.10
C ALA A 283 26.09 10.47 -18.08
N GLU A 284 26.59 10.98 -16.95
CA GLU A 284 25.80 11.61 -15.90
C GLU A 284 25.14 12.89 -16.41
N ALA A 285 25.87 13.73 -17.16
CA ALA A 285 25.34 14.97 -17.74
C ALA A 285 24.28 14.68 -18.81
N THR A 286 24.47 13.62 -19.61
CA THR A 286 23.50 13.15 -20.60
C THR A 286 22.21 12.65 -19.93
N LEU A 287 22.32 11.83 -18.88
CA LEU A 287 21.16 11.36 -18.12
C LEU A 287 20.43 12.50 -17.41
N ALA A 288 21.17 13.47 -16.85
CA ALA A 288 20.57 14.65 -16.23
C ALA A 288 19.80 15.52 -17.25
N LEU A 289 20.37 15.72 -18.46
CA LEU A 289 19.72 16.44 -19.55
C LEU A 289 18.41 15.75 -19.98
N LEU A 290 18.44 14.43 -20.20
CA LEU A 290 17.24 13.64 -20.54
C LEU A 290 16.21 13.67 -19.41
N GLY A 291 16.63 13.55 -18.14
CA GLY A 291 15.75 13.64 -16.98
C GLY A 291 15.05 15.00 -16.90
N GLU A 292 15.76 16.11 -17.13
CA GLU A 292 15.19 17.47 -17.15
C GLU A 292 14.21 17.64 -18.32
N TYR A 293 14.56 17.16 -19.50
CA TYR A 293 13.70 17.16 -20.69
C TYR A 293 12.41 16.36 -20.46
N HIS A 294 12.51 15.10 -19.99
CA HIS A 294 11.35 14.27 -19.74
C HIS A 294 10.44 14.86 -18.66
N ALA A 295 11.02 15.43 -17.58
CA ALA A 295 10.25 16.05 -16.50
C ALA A 295 9.38 17.24 -16.97
N ARG A 296 9.77 17.91 -18.07
CA ARG A 296 9.02 19.02 -18.66
C ARG A 296 8.00 18.55 -19.71
N ILE A 297 8.37 17.60 -20.56
CA ILE A 297 7.57 17.20 -21.72
C ILE A 297 6.49 16.15 -21.38
N VAL A 298 6.85 15.14 -20.61
CA VAL A 298 5.93 14.02 -20.29
C VAL A 298 4.63 14.48 -19.60
N PRO A 299 4.67 15.42 -18.61
CA PRO A 299 3.45 15.93 -18.00
C PRO A 299 2.52 16.66 -18.97
N LEU A 300 3.06 17.26 -20.04
CA LEU A 300 2.24 17.92 -21.07
C LEU A 300 1.48 16.90 -21.90
N ILE A 301 2.12 15.80 -22.30
CA ILE A 301 1.48 14.69 -23.01
C ILE A 301 0.31 14.14 -22.19
N HIS A 302 0.56 13.82 -20.93
CA HIS A 302 -0.48 13.27 -20.03
C HIS A 302 -1.61 14.26 -19.76
N ARG A 303 -1.32 15.53 -19.56
CA ARG A 303 -2.32 16.59 -19.33
C ARG A 303 -3.33 16.72 -20.46
N HIS A 304 -2.89 16.45 -21.70
CA HIS A 304 -3.76 16.47 -22.87
C HIS A 304 -4.35 15.09 -23.21
N GLY A 305 -4.25 14.10 -22.29
CA GLY A 305 -4.85 12.78 -22.46
C GLY A 305 -4.03 11.80 -23.32
N GLY A 306 -2.75 12.15 -23.59
CA GLY A 306 -1.81 11.27 -24.29
C GLY A 306 -1.20 10.22 -23.35
N ALA A 307 -0.81 9.09 -23.94
CA ALA A 307 -0.05 8.02 -23.31
C ALA A 307 1.33 7.89 -23.99
N ILE A 308 2.37 7.67 -23.18
CA ILE A 308 3.71 7.35 -23.68
C ILE A 308 3.69 5.88 -24.13
N ASP A 309 4.02 5.60 -25.37
CA ASP A 309 4.21 4.23 -25.85
C ASP A 309 5.60 3.72 -25.45
N LYS A 310 6.63 4.45 -25.82
CA LYS A 310 8.02 4.15 -25.46
C LYS A 310 8.97 5.36 -25.58
N TYR A 311 10.13 5.21 -24.96
CA TYR A 311 11.27 6.11 -25.18
C TYR A 311 12.21 5.53 -26.22
N LEU A 312 12.64 6.36 -27.18
CA LEU A 312 13.50 5.99 -28.31
C LEU A 312 14.84 6.74 -28.21
N GLY A 313 15.61 6.45 -27.17
CA GLY A 313 16.78 7.25 -26.81
C GLY A 313 16.36 8.58 -26.20
N ASP A 314 16.59 9.68 -26.92
CA ASP A 314 16.08 11.01 -26.58
C ASP A 314 14.64 11.24 -27.09
N GLY A 315 14.17 10.41 -28.00
CA GLY A 315 12.82 10.49 -28.55
C GLY A 315 11.75 9.95 -27.62
N ILE A 316 10.58 10.58 -27.62
CA ILE A 316 9.36 10.15 -26.93
C ILE A 316 8.32 9.81 -27.97
N LEU A 317 7.89 8.54 -28.03
CA LEU A 317 6.75 8.12 -28.82
C LEU A 317 5.50 8.15 -27.92
N ALA A 318 4.54 8.97 -28.30
CA ALA A 318 3.29 9.14 -27.56
C ALA A 318 2.08 8.93 -28.49
N THR A 319 0.95 8.56 -27.87
CA THR A 319 -0.31 8.31 -28.59
C THR A 319 -1.47 8.99 -27.90
N PHE A 320 -2.48 9.37 -28.68
CA PHE A 320 -3.78 9.86 -28.23
C PHE A 320 -4.85 8.99 -28.88
N GLY A 321 -5.76 8.42 -28.10
CA GLY A 321 -6.82 7.53 -28.60
C GLY A 321 -6.41 6.06 -28.80
N ALA A 322 -5.14 5.68 -28.69
CA ALA A 322 -4.70 4.30 -28.90
C ALA A 322 -5.01 3.39 -27.70
N VAL A 323 -4.71 3.81 -26.48
CA VAL A 323 -4.94 3.05 -25.25
C VAL A 323 -6.44 3.05 -24.89
N ARG A 324 -7.05 4.22 -24.90
CA ARG A 324 -8.49 4.43 -24.74
C ARG A 324 -9.02 5.15 -25.96
N ALA A 325 -10.09 4.64 -26.57
CA ALA A 325 -10.72 5.29 -27.73
C ALA A 325 -11.16 6.72 -27.38
N ASP A 326 -10.77 7.68 -28.22
CA ASP A 326 -11.06 9.09 -28.02
C ASP A 326 -11.36 9.75 -29.37
N PRO A 327 -12.59 10.19 -29.62
CA PRO A 327 -12.93 10.89 -30.87
C PRO A 327 -12.17 12.20 -31.08
N GLU A 328 -11.68 12.83 -30.01
CA GLU A 328 -10.93 14.10 -30.05
C GLU A 328 -9.40 13.89 -30.09
N HIS A 329 -8.94 12.65 -30.34
CA HIS A 329 -7.51 12.32 -30.28
C HIS A 329 -6.62 13.28 -31.10
N ALA A 330 -7.03 13.72 -32.27
CA ALA A 330 -6.25 14.59 -33.12
C ALA A 330 -6.18 16.02 -32.56
N ALA A 331 -7.29 16.55 -32.05
CA ALA A 331 -7.32 17.87 -31.40
C ALA A 331 -6.47 17.90 -30.15
N ARG A 332 -6.56 16.85 -29.32
CA ARG A 332 -5.73 16.73 -28.10
C ARG A 332 -4.25 16.56 -28.42
N GLY A 333 -3.93 15.76 -29.44
CA GLY A 333 -2.56 15.63 -29.94
C GLY A 333 -1.97 16.96 -30.40
N MET A 334 -2.74 17.77 -31.17
CA MET A 334 -2.31 19.09 -31.61
C MET A 334 -2.16 20.06 -30.42
N ALA A 335 -3.07 20.04 -29.44
CA ALA A 335 -2.95 20.86 -28.24
C ALA A 335 -1.68 20.51 -27.43
N ALA A 336 -1.38 19.21 -27.31
CA ALA A 336 -0.16 18.74 -26.67
C ALA A 336 1.08 19.18 -27.44
N LEU A 337 1.10 18.98 -28.74
CA LEU A 337 2.21 19.41 -29.63
C LEU A 337 2.53 20.91 -29.44
N ARG A 338 1.52 21.76 -29.50
CA ARG A 338 1.70 23.21 -29.29
C ARG A 338 2.26 23.54 -27.91
N ALA A 339 1.75 22.88 -26.85
CA ALA A 339 2.25 23.07 -25.49
C ALA A 339 3.71 22.61 -25.35
N ILE A 340 4.07 21.49 -25.98
CA ILE A 340 5.42 20.93 -26.01
C ILE A 340 6.41 21.87 -26.71
N LEU A 341 6.06 22.39 -27.87
CA LEU A 341 6.94 23.28 -28.61
C LEU A 341 7.19 24.60 -27.85
N ARG A 342 6.14 25.16 -27.21
CA ARG A 342 6.29 26.35 -26.35
C ARG A 342 7.19 26.10 -25.14
N GLU A 343 6.96 25.00 -24.45
CA GLU A 343 7.76 24.62 -23.28
C GLU A 343 9.21 24.30 -23.68
N GLY A 344 9.38 23.58 -24.80
CA GLY A 344 10.70 23.26 -25.35
C GLY A 344 11.52 24.51 -25.67
N GLU A 345 10.90 25.54 -26.28
CA GLU A 345 11.55 26.80 -26.57
C GLU A 345 11.85 27.62 -25.30
N ALA A 346 10.95 27.62 -24.30
CA ALA A 346 11.22 28.26 -23.02
C ALA A 346 12.38 27.56 -22.30
N TRP A 347 12.40 26.24 -22.27
CA TRP A 347 13.48 25.45 -21.70
C TRP A 347 14.82 25.68 -22.41
N ARG A 348 14.82 25.75 -23.73
CA ARG A 348 16.01 26.06 -24.54
C ARG A 348 16.60 27.42 -24.15
N ARG A 349 15.77 28.48 -24.03
CA ARG A 349 16.17 29.81 -23.61
C ARG A 349 16.76 29.85 -22.21
N GLU A 350 16.10 29.17 -21.24
CA GLU A 350 16.61 29.07 -19.87
C GLU A 350 17.99 28.42 -19.81
N ARG A 351 18.20 27.34 -20.59
CA ARG A 351 19.50 26.65 -20.62
C ARG A 351 20.56 27.48 -21.28
N ALA A 352 20.24 28.16 -22.38
CA ALA A 352 21.16 29.06 -23.08
C ALA A 352 21.57 30.24 -22.17
N ALA A 353 20.64 30.86 -21.46
CA ALA A 353 20.91 31.91 -20.49
C ALA A 353 21.82 31.45 -19.35
N ALA A 354 21.74 30.17 -18.98
CA ALA A 354 22.61 29.55 -17.96
C ALA A 354 23.95 29.03 -18.52
N GLY A 355 24.27 29.27 -19.79
CA GLY A 355 25.48 28.77 -20.45
C GLY A 355 25.54 27.24 -20.58
N ARG A 356 24.40 26.57 -20.53
CA ARG A 356 24.28 25.09 -20.61
C ARG A 356 23.90 24.69 -22.05
N PRO A 357 24.25 23.45 -22.48
CA PRO A 357 23.78 22.91 -23.75
C PRO A 357 22.27 23.03 -23.89
N ALA A 358 21.79 23.65 -24.98
CA ALA A 358 20.38 24.01 -25.16
C ALA A 358 19.84 23.47 -26.50
N PRO A 359 19.63 22.12 -26.61
CA PRO A 359 19.07 21.52 -27.82
C PRO A 359 17.63 22.00 -28.05
N ALA A 360 17.25 22.15 -29.30
CA ALA A 360 15.87 22.47 -29.65
C ALA A 360 14.99 21.19 -29.55
N VAL A 361 13.75 21.36 -29.10
CA VAL A 361 12.76 20.31 -29.14
C VAL A 361 12.11 20.31 -30.53
N CYS A 362 12.12 19.15 -31.19
CA CYS A 362 11.46 18.91 -32.46
C CYS A 362 10.34 17.89 -32.32
N ALA A 363 9.35 17.91 -33.20
CA ALA A 363 8.27 16.94 -33.14
C ALA A 363 7.74 16.57 -34.55
N ALA A 364 7.06 15.43 -34.61
CA ALA A 364 6.26 15.04 -35.75
C ALA A 364 4.95 14.40 -35.31
N MET A 365 3.87 14.65 -36.05
CA MET A 365 2.55 14.14 -35.70
C MET A 365 1.76 13.71 -36.94
N ASP A 366 1.05 12.60 -36.80
CA ASP A 366 0.10 12.11 -37.79
C ASP A 366 -1.09 11.42 -37.09
N ALA A 367 -2.21 11.31 -37.78
CA ALA A 367 -3.41 10.67 -37.29
C ALA A 367 -3.90 9.60 -38.29
N GLY A 368 -4.45 8.53 -37.75
CA GLY A 368 -5.05 7.43 -38.54
C GLY A 368 -5.08 6.10 -37.77
N PRO A 369 -5.37 5.00 -38.50
CA PRO A 369 -5.55 3.69 -37.90
C PRO A 369 -4.21 3.13 -37.37
N VAL A 370 -4.24 2.69 -36.09
CA VAL A 370 -3.17 1.94 -35.44
C VAL A 370 -3.73 0.65 -34.84
N THR A 371 -2.86 -0.35 -34.65
CA THR A 371 -3.19 -1.57 -33.91
C THR A 371 -2.40 -1.56 -32.62
N LEU A 372 -3.10 -1.49 -31.48
CA LEU A 372 -2.52 -1.68 -30.17
C LEU A 372 -2.47 -3.18 -29.87
N GLY A 373 -1.30 -3.70 -29.55
CA GLY A 373 -1.11 -5.12 -29.29
C GLY A 373 0.06 -5.40 -28.36
N VAL A 374 0.23 -6.67 -28.04
CA VAL A 374 1.35 -7.17 -27.25
C VAL A 374 2.29 -7.94 -28.17
N VAL A 375 3.56 -7.59 -28.15
CA VAL A 375 4.62 -8.24 -28.91
C VAL A 375 5.68 -8.75 -27.94
N GLY A 376 6.18 -9.95 -28.17
CA GLY A 376 7.24 -10.53 -27.37
C GLY A 376 7.18 -12.06 -27.31
N ALA A 377 8.20 -12.64 -26.67
CA ALA A 377 8.33 -14.08 -26.43
C ALA A 377 9.17 -14.30 -25.14
N ASP A 378 9.14 -15.52 -24.61
CA ASP A 378 9.98 -15.97 -23.49
C ASP A 378 9.91 -15.10 -22.24
N GLY A 379 8.69 -14.62 -21.90
CA GLY A 379 8.46 -13.83 -20.69
C GLY A 379 8.82 -12.35 -20.79
N ARG A 380 9.30 -11.88 -21.97
CA ARG A 380 9.52 -10.47 -22.27
C ARG A 380 8.48 -9.97 -23.27
N TYR A 381 7.49 -9.24 -22.75
CA TYR A 381 6.40 -8.69 -23.54
C TYR A 381 6.41 -7.16 -23.49
N GLU A 382 6.05 -6.54 -24.62
CA GLU A 382 5.90 -5.11 -24.77
C GLU A 382 4.53 -4.80 -25.36
N VAL A 383 3.80 -3.90 -24.71
CA VAL A 383 2.57 -3.34 -25.29
C VAL A 383 2.99 -2.20 -26.19
N THR A 384 2.59 -2.27 -27.46
CA THR A 384 3.02 -1.30 -28.47
C THR A 384 1.96 -1.07 -29.53
N ILE A 385 2.07 0.07 -30.21
CA ILE A 385 1.26 0.38 -31.37
C ILE A 385 2.00 0.01 -32.66
N LEU A 386 1.26 -0.55 -33.61
CA LEU A 386 1.71 -0.89 -34.97
C LEU A 386 0.81 -0.20 -35.99
N GLY A 387 1.39 0.23 -37.09
CA GLY A 387 0.63 0.82 -38.21
C GLY A 387 1.47 1.77 -39.07
N ASP A 388 0.97 2.06 -40.28
CA ASP A 388 1.64 2.96 -41.22
C ASP A 388 1.80 4.37 -40.68
N VAL A 389 0.87 4.82 -39.82
CA VAL A 389 0.93 6.11 -39.12
C VAL A 389 2.22 6.22 -38.31
N VAL A 390 2.58 5.17 -37.55
CA VAL A 390 3.81 5.15 -36.72
C VAL A 390 5.05 5.31 -37.59
N ASN A 391 5.10 4.56 -38.70
CA ASN A 391 6.22 4.63 -39.66
C ASN A 391 6.30 6.00 -40.34
N ARG A 392 5.13 6.59 -40.68
CA ARG A 392 5.10 7.92 -41.29
C ARG A 392 5.61 8.98 -40.33
N VAL A 393 5.17 9.00 -39.08
CA VAL A 393 5.62 9.97 -38.06
C VAL A 393 7.13 9.92 -37.87
N ALA A 394 7.73 8.73 -37.81
CA ALA A 394 9.18 8.59 -37.70
C ALA A 394 9.94 9.13 -38.93
N LYS A 395 9.33 9.08 -40.12
CA LYS A 395 9.91 9.70 -41.32
C LYS A 395 9.68 11.22 -41.37
N LEU A 396 8.51 11.69 -40.91
CA LEU A 396 8.19 13.11 -40.81
C LEU A 396 9.10 13.82 -39.80
N ASP A 397 9.47 13.20 -38.70
CA ASP A 397 10.45 13.75 -37.77
C ASP A 397 11.80 14.08 -38.46
N LYS A 398 12.33 13.14 -39.24
CA LYS A 398 13.56 13.36 -40.00
C LYS A 398 13.38 14.45 -41.05
N LEU A 399 12.23 14.50 -41.71
CA LEU A 399 11.93 15.51 -42.72
C LEU A 399 11.84 16.92 -42.10
N GLY A 400 11.20 17.04 -40.93
CA GLY A 400 11.11 18.29 -40.17
C GLY A 400 12.48 18.92 -39.88
N ARG A 401 13.46 18.10 -39.50
CA ARG A 401 14.83 18.52 -39.27
C ARG A 401 15.51 19.06 -40.55
N VAL A 402 15.26 18.41 -41.70
CA VAL A 402 15.81 18.88 -42.98
C VAL A 402 15.24 20.26 -43.38
N HIS A 403 13.98 20.50 -43.09
CA HIS A 403 13.28 21.76 -43.36
C HIS A 403 13.41 22.82 -42.27
N GLY A 404 14.17 22.57 -41.19
CA GLY A 404 14.30 23.49 -40.06
C GLY A 404 12.99 23.76 -39.33
N ALA A 405 12.02 22.87 -39.44
CA ALA A 405 10.73 22.99 -38.77
C ALA A 405 10.82 22.54 -37.30
N ALA A 406 10.16 23.27 -36.42
CA ALA A 406 10.00 22.84 -35.03
C ALA A 406 9.05 21.59 -34.95
N ALA A 407 8.07 21.50 -35.84
CA ALA A 407 7.30 20.27 -36.02
C ALA A 407 6.87 20.07 -37.45
N MET A 408 6.71 18.79 -37.87
CA MET A 408 6.14 18.37 -39.12
C MET A 408 4.86 17.57 -38.89
N VAL A 409 3.73 18.01 -39.45
CA VAL A 409 2.41 17.43 -39.23
C VAL A 409 1.77 17.13 -40.58
N THR A 410 0.99 16.02 -40.69
CA THR A 410 0.16 15.81 -41.89
C THR A 410 -0.99 16.82 -41.94
N GLU A 411 -1.38 17.26 -43.15
CA GLU A 411 -2.52 18.19 -43.31
C GLU A 411 -3.81 17.61 -42.69
N ALA A 412 -4.01 16.30 -42.76
CA ALA A 412 -5.17 15.63 -42.16
C ALA A 412 -5.20 15.77 -40.64
N ALA A 413 -4.08 15.59 -39.96
CA ALA A 413 -3.98 15.77 -38.51
C ALA A 413 -4.06 17.25 -38.11
N PHE A 414 -3.50 18.16 -38.94
CA PHE A 414 -3.56 19.61 -38.70
C PHE A 414 -4.98 20.17 -38.85
N ALA A 415 -5.75 19.67 -39.82
CA ALA A 415 -7.11 20.12 -40.07
C ALA A 415 -8.08 19.86 -38.89
N ALA A 416 -7.78 18.86 -38.05
CA ALA A 416 -8.58 18.57 -36.86
C ALA A 416 -8.51 19.67 -35.78
N ALA A 417 -7.37 20.40 -35.68
CA ALA A 417 -7.20 21.53 -34.74
C ALA A 417 -6.12 22.48 -35.26
N PRO A 418 -6.45 23.36 -36.22
CA PRO A 418 -5.47 24.29 -36.80
C PRO A 418 -4.89 25.21 -35.72
N VAL A 419 -3.61 25.61 -35.92
CA VAL A 419 -2.96 26.58 -35.06
C VAL A 419 -3.62 27.95 -35.24
N PRO A 420 -4.10 28.63 -34.17
CA PRO A 420 -4.64 29.98 -34.27
C PRO A 420 -3.62 30.99 -34.84
N THR A 421 -4.12 31.98 -35.56
CA THR A 421 -3.25 33.01 -36.18
C THR A 421 -2.43 33.82 -35.18
N GLU A 422 -2.94 33.92 -33.93
CA GLU A 422 -2.30 34.65 -32.83
C GLU A 422 -1.27 33.80 -32.03
N ASP A 423 -1.08 32.52 -32.42
CA ASP A 423 -0.09 31.64 -31.76
C ASP A 423 1.34 32.05 -32.05
N ASP A 424 2.26 31.71 -31.14
CA ASP A 424 3.72 31.89 -31.30
C ASP A 424 4.30 30.96 -32.40
N LEU A 425 3.46 30.11 -33.01
CA LEU A 425 3.81 29.20 -34.11
C LEU A 425 3.27 29.73 -35.47
N ALA A 426 4.10 29.67 -36.48
CA ALA A 426 3.70 29.86 -37.87
C ALA A 426 3.51 28.51 -38.54
N ALA A 427 2.45 28.38 -39.34
CA ALA A 427 2.15 27.16 -40.11
C ALA A 427 2.40 27.42 -41.59
N GLN A 428 3.27 26.64 -42.19
CA GLN A 428 3.55 26.65 -43.63
C GLN A 428 3.09 25.34 -44.26
N ARG A 429 2.19 25.41 -45.23
CA ARG A 429 1.77 24.24 -45.99
C ARG A 429 2.81 23.89 -47.04
N LEU A 430 3.12 22.60 -47.15
CA LEU A 430 4.07 22.02 -48.05
C LEU A 430 3.42 20.87 -48.82
N GLU A 431 3.64 20.82 -50.09
CA GLU A 431 3.28 19.67 -50.90
C GLU A 431 4.57 19.00 -51.42
N LEU A 432 4.89 17.84 -50.87
CA LEU A 432 6.16 17.16 -51.09
C LEU A 432 5.96 15.77 -51.70
N ARG A 433 6.71 15.44 -52.76
CA ARG A 433 6.84 14.05 -53.24
C ARG A 433 7.86 13.35 -52.35
N LEU A 434 7.37 12.36 -51.63
CA LEU A 434 8.18 11.58 -50.71
C LEU A 434 8.48 10.21 -51.27
N PRO A 435 9.73 9.71 -51.26
CA PRO A 435 10.12 8.45 -51.87
C PRO A 435 9.37 7.20 -51.41
N TRP A 436 8.65 7.32 -50.33
CA TRP A 436 7.89 6.23 -49.69
C TRP A 436 6.37 6.38 -49.79
N LEU A 437 5.89 7.33 -50.62
CA LEU A 437 4.47 7.55 -50.92
C LEU A 437 4.25 7.61 -52.40
N ASP A 438 3.18 6.95 -52.88
CA ASP A 438 2.85 6.95 -54.31
C ASP A 438 2.29 8.29 -54.81
N ALA A 439 1.74 9.09 -53.90
CA ALA A 439 1.21 10.44 -54.19
C ALA A 439 1.93 11.50 -53.40
N PRO A 440 1.92 12.80 -53.84
CA PRO A 440 2.40 13.90 -53.08
C PRO A 440 1.72 13.97 -51.70
N ALA A 441 2.49 14.24 -50.66
CA ALA A 441 1.97 14.40 -49.32
C ALA A 441 1.72 15.88 -49.00
N ALA A 442 0.51 16.18 -48.57
CA ALA A 442 0.18 17.50 -48.01
C ALA A 442 0.60 17.53 -46.51
N LEU A 443 1.56 18.38 -46.21
CA LEU A 443 2.18 18.52 -44.90
C LEU A 443 2.08 19.94 -44.39
N VAL A 444 2.21 20.13 -43.08
CA VAL A 444 2.30 21.42 -42.45
C VAL A 444 3.57 21.46 -41.60
N ALA A 445 4.48 22.38 -41.96
CA ALA A 445 5.65 22.72 -41.15
C ALA A 445 5.27 23.79 -40.14
N LEU A 446 5.50 23.52 -38.85
CA LEU A 446 5.34 24.51 -37.78
C LEU A 446 6.71 25.06 -37.40
N THR A 447 6.83 26.38 -37.35
CA THR A 447 8.05 27.10 -36.95
C THR A 447 7.72 28.12 -35.86
N HIS A 448 8.66 28.39 -34.96
CA HIS A 448 8.52 29.50 -34.02
C HIS A 448 8.54 30.82 -34.78
N ARG A 449 7.60 31.70 -34.49
CA ARG A 449 7.66 33.08 -34.99
C ARG A 449 8.81 33.80 -34.32
N GLU A 450 9.68 34.41 -35.11
CA GLU A 450 10.65 35.37 -34.58
C GLU A 450 9.85 36.52 -33.95
N ARG A 451 9.92 36.67 -32.62
CA ARG A 451 9.48 37.94 -32.03
C ARG A 451 10.45 39.00 -32.52
N GLU A 452 9.99 39.87 -33.38
CA GLU A 452 10.69 41.14 -33.61
C GLU A 452 10.94 41.76 -32.23
N MET A 453 12.21 41.77 -31.82
CA MET A 453 12.61 42.54 -30.66
C MET A 453 12.41 43.98 -31.06
N GLY A 454 11.27 44.55 -30.67
CA GLY A 454 10.99 45.97 -30.80
C GLY A 454 12.12 46.73 -30.14
N GLY A 455 12.71 47.62 -30.92
CA GLY A 455 13.83 48.45 -30.57
C GLY A 455 13.58 49.42 -29.41
#